data_633ff1f8a006acb8bf58660f8e3cd299
#
_entry.id   633ff1f8a006acb8bf58660f8e3cd299
#
_cell.length_a   1.000
_cell.length_b   1.000
_cell.length_c   1.000
_cell.angle_alpha   90.00
_cell.angle_beta   90.00
_cell.angle_gamma   90.00
#
_symmetry.space_group_name_H-M   'P 1'
#
loop_
_entity.id
_entity.type
_entity.pdbx_description
1 polymer ?
#
loop_
_entity_poly.entity_id
_entity_poly.type
_entity_poly.pdbx_seq_one_letter_code
_entity_poly.pdbx_strand_id
1 'polypeptide(L)'
;MTVMSNPDDAVRVAFKKYGSLAIFASKTIVNTFAPGLGSSLAKGIKWAQKALDDSKSSLAELKKKASEAIIKSRRHLVIMIDDVDRLDKEELHAMLRLVRQVADFENCIYIIAMDVDMVSKSIADYHGGGLHQDGRKFIDKIVQVPITLPQVSLSDMQKLIRKELSSTLQDSANEEQIEGISKAVFPFITTCRELKRYCNQLSFVLPYMIGEVNIQDLCTLEAIKMVNAESYSRIYEQEDALRHVVGPLSILSKDKGIEEAANNYETAKEYITEGITGRLKDTINDTLDTLFNDSSVLAQDDIDNKKLDTDVYFQKYFTQLVPGNLIPDRELDAFKAVFKELSVEKM
;
A
#
# COMPACT_ATOMS: atom_id res chain seq x y z
N MET A 1 13.61 -17.17 -2.19
CA MET A 1 13.28 -18.52 -1.67
C MET A 1 13.68 -18.59 -0.19
N THR A 2 12.72 -18.45 0.71
CA THR A 2 12.94 -18.44 2.16
C THR A 2 12.56 -19.82 2.71
N VAL A 3 13.52 -20.51 3.36
CA VAL A 3 13.28 -21.80 4.04
C VAL A 3 12.88 -21.48 5.46
N MET A 4 11.61 -21.60 5.79
CA MET A 4 11.13 -21.45 7.17
C MET A 4 11.15 -22.82 7.87
N SER A 5 11.92 -22.92 8.89
CA SER A 5 12.16 -23.85 9.97
C SER A 5 13.60 -24.38 9.96
N ASN A 6 14.19 -24.49 11.13
CA ASN A 6 15.60 -24.91 11.34
C ASN A 6 15.80 -26.34 10.77
N PRO A 7 16.17 -26.54 9.48
CA PRO A 7 16.42 -27.85 8.93
C PRO A 7 17.76 -28.32 9.50
N ASP A 8 17.86 -29.64 9.75
CA ASP A 8 19.17 -30.27 10.04
C ASP A 8 20.20 -29.79 9.01
N ASP A 9 21.41 -29.49 9.47
CA ASP A 9 22.49 -28.98 8.60
C ASP A 9 22.70 -29.87 7.36
N ALA A 10 22.44 -31.17 7.46
CA ALA A 10 22.52 -32.11 6.33
C ALA A 10 21.48 -31.81 5.23
N VAL A 11 20.23 -31.52 5.60
CA VAL A 11 19.15 -31.14 4.65
C VAL A 11 19.49 -29.82 4.01
N ARG A 12 19.93 -28.83 4.80
CA ARG A 12 20.32 -27.52 4.33
C ARG A 12 21.49 -27.57 3.35
N VAL A 13 22.50 -28.36 3.63
CA VAL A 13 23.69 -28.55 2.76
C VAL A 13 23.30 -29.27 1.47
N ALA A 14 22.51 -30.37 1.58
CA ALA A 14 22.05 -31.11 0.40
C ALA A 14 21.15 -30.26 -0.51
N PHE A 15 20.21 -29.51 0.07
CA PHE A 15 19.32 -28.64 -0.68
C PHE A 15 20.04 -27.45 -1.33
N LYS A 16 21.02 -26.87 -0.65
CA LYS A 16 21.88 -25.80 -1.19
C LYS A 16 22.70 -26.31 -2.37
N LYS A 17 23.29 -27.50 -2.29
CA LYS A 17 24.05 -28.12 -3.37
C LYS A 17 23.14 -28.44 -4.56
N TYR A 18 21.99 -29.08 -4.31
CA TYR A 18 21.04 -29.44 -5.35
C TYR A 18 20.44 -28.19 -6.04
N GLY A 19 19.98 -27.20 -5.25
CA GLY A 19 19.38 -25.98 -5.79
C GLY A 19 20.34 -25.20 -6.67
N SER A 20 21.60 -25.05 -6.26
CA SER A 20 22.64 -24.38 -7.06
C SER A 20 22.90 -25.10 -8.40
N LEU A 21 22.90 -26.43 -8.39
CA LEU A 21 23.11 -27.24 -9.56
C LEU A 21 21.90 -27.31 -10.49
N ALA A 22 20.71 -27.35 -9.92
CA ALA A 22 19.46 -27.31 -10.68
C ALA A 22 19.29 -25.98 -11.44
N ILE A 23 19.65 -24.86 -10.80
CA ILE A 23 19.69 -23.54 -11.44
C ILE A 23 20.72 -23.53 -12.58
N PHE A 24 21.88 -24.12 -12.38
CA PHE A 24 22.93 -24.18 -13.41
C PHE A 24 22.57 -25.12 -14.58
N ALA A 25 21.95 -26.28 -14.31
CA ALA A 25 21.56 -27.24 -15.34
C ALA A 25 20.45 -26.72 -16.28
N SER A 26 19.66 -25.74 -15.86
CA SER A 26 18.73 -25.03 -16.73
C SER A 26 19.46 -23.88 -17.42
N LYS A 27 20.14 -24.17 -18.55
CA LYS A 27 20.88 -23.18 -19.35
C LYS A 27 20.11 -21.89 -19.64
N THR A 28 18.81 -21.94 -19.67
CA THR A 28 17.92 -20.82 -19.90
C THR A 28 17.95 -19.82 -18.71
N ILE A 29 18.00 -20.33 -17.47
CA ILE A 29 18.01 -19.49 -16.28
C ILE A 29 19.34 -18.74 -16.15
N VAL A 30 20.46 -19.39 -16.50
CA VAL A 30 21.81 -18.77 -16.40
C VAL A 30 21.93 -17.57 -17.34
N ASN A 31 21.34 -17.63 -18.53
CA ASN A 31 21.42 -16.52 -19.50
C ASN A 31 20.44 -15.37 -19.13
N THR A 32 19.34 -15.66 -18.45
CA THR A 32 18.32 -14.68 -18.07
C THR A 32 18.70 -13.91 -16.80
N PHE A 33 19.34 -14.56 -15.84
CA PHE A 33 19.76 -13.93 -14.58
C PHE A 33 21.14 -13.23 -14.64
N ALA A 34 21.92 -13.42 -15.72
CA ALA A 34 23.29 -12.92 -15.80
C ALA A 34 23.43 -11.39 -16.10
N PRO A 35 22.54 -10.70 -16.82
CA PRO A 35 22.82 -9.33 -17.23
C PRO A 35 22.64 -8.25 -16.17
N GLY A 36 21.92 -8.50 -15.06
CA GLY A 36 21.52 -7.43 -14.13
C GLY A 36 21.84 -7.65 -12.65
N LEU A 37 22.12 -8.85 -12.24
CA LEU A 37 22.39 -9.18 -10.83
C LEU A 37 23.88 -9.27 -10.57
N GLY A 38 24.44 -8.17 -10.12
CA GLY A 38 25.89 -7.97 -9.88
C GLY A 38 26.57 -9.09 -9.07
N SER A 39 27.84 -8.90 -8.83
CA SER A 39 28.89 -9.75 -8.24
C SER A 39 28.51 -10.95 -7.34
N SER A 40 27.34 -10.94 -6.68
CA SER A 40 26.86 -12.01 -5.78
C SER A 40 26.37 -13.26 -6.51
N LEU A 41 25.70 -13.10 -7.66
CA LEU A 41 25.26 -14.23 -8.49
C LEU A 41 26.43 -14.82 -9.30
N ALA A 42 27.31 -13.97 -9.81
CA ALA A 42 28.53 -14.44 -10.46
C ALA A 42 29.43 -15.29 -9.53
N LYS A 43 29.46 -14.94 -8.22
CA LYS A 43 30.12 -15.77 -7.20
C LYS A 43 29.36 -17.09 -6.96
N GLY A 44 28.01 -17.07 -6.97
CA GLY A 44 27.17 -18.26 -6.87
C GLY A 44 27.35 -19.22 -8.05
N ILE A 45 27.44 -18.69 -9.27
CA ILE A 45 27.68 -19.45 -10.49
C ILE A 45 29.07 -20.06 -10.49
N LYS A 46 30.15 -19.31 -10.16
CA LYS A 46 31.51 -19.82 -10.03
C LYS A 46 31.63 -20.89 -8.94
N TRP A 47 30.89 -20.72 -7.81
CA TRP A 47 30.86 -21.73 -6.78
C TRP A 47 30.11 -23.00 -7.22
N ALA A 48 29.02 -22.87 -7.99
CA ALA A 48 28.28 -24.01 -8.56
C ALA A 48 29.10 -24.73 -9.61
N GLN A 49 29.85 -24.02 -10.45
CA GLN A 49 30.81 -24.61 -11.38
C GLN A 49 31.90 -25.40 -10.65
N LYS A 50 32.53 -24.82 -9.63
CA LYS A 50 33.53 -25.49 -8.81
C LYS A 50 32.96 -26.70 -8.07
N ALA A 51 31.69 -26.65 -7.60
CA ALA A 51 31.02 -27.80 -6.98
C ALA A 51 30.68 -28.92 -7.99
N LEU A 52 30.51 -28.59 -9.29
CA LEU A 52 30.37 -29.56 -10.38
C LEU A 52 31.70 -30.21 -10.74
N ASP A 53 32.79 -29.42 -10.81
CA ASP A 53 34.14 -29.93 -11.10
C ASP A 53 34.66 -30.81 -9.95
N ASP A 54 34.31 -30.47 -8.69
CA ASP A 54 34.68 -31.22 -7.49
C ASP A 54 33.78 -32.45 -7.21
N SER A 55 32.54 -32.51 -7.76
CA SER A 55 31.62 -33.62 -7.56
C SER A 55 31.40 -34.41 -8.86
N LYS A 56 31.90 -35.61 -8.93
CA LYS A 56 31.59 -36.61 -9.97
C LYS A 56 30.11 -37.08 -9.89
N SER A 57 29.27 -36.38 -9.17
CA SER A 57 27.86 -36.77 -8.92
C SER A 57 26.94 -36.15 -9.95
N SER A 58 26.13 -36.95 -10.60
CA SER A 58 25.09 -36.46 -11.53
C SER A 58 23.97 -35.70 -10.76
N LEU A 59 23.25 -34.83 -11.49
CA LEU A 59 22.09 -34.11 -10.92
C LEU A 59 21.08 -35.08 -10.27
N ALA A 60 20.90 -36.27 -10.85
CA ALA A 60 20.03 -37.32 -10.31
C ALA A 60 20.52 -37.85 -8.95
N GLU A 61 21.83 -38.06 -8.80
CA GLU A 61 22.40 -38.49 -7.52
C GLU A 61 22.28 -37.44 -6.42
N LEU A 62 22.43 -36.17 -6.77
CA LEU A 62 22.26 -35.08 -5.83
C LEU A 62 20.79 -34.93 -5.41
N LYS A 63 19.84 -35.10 -6.36
CA LYS A 63 18.41 -35.16 -6.06
C LYS A 63 18.12 -36.31 -5.08
N LYS A 64 18.64 -37.49 -5.34
CA LYS A 64 18.50 -38.66 -4.47
C LYS A 64 19.03 -38.41 -3.05
N LYS A 65 20.24 -37.86 -2.94
CA LYS A 65 20.85 -37.49 -1.64
C LYS A 65 20.03 -36.45 -0.89
N ALA A 66 19.49 -35.46 -1.58
CA ALA A 66 18.60 -34.45 -0.98
C ALA A 66 17.29 -35.08 -0.49
N SER A 67 16.63 -35.93 -1.28
CA SER A 67 15.43 -36.66 -0.90
C SER A 67 15.69 -37.57 0.32
N GLU A 68 16.76 -38.34 0.32
CA GLU A 68 17.13 -39.16 1.46
C GLU A 68 17.38 -38.38 2.74
N ALA A 69 18.02 -37.20 2.63
CA ALA A 69 18.25 -36.33 3.77
C ALA A 69 16.94 -35.77 4.34
N ILE A 70 15.99 -35.38 3.49
CA ILE A 70 14.66 -34.89 3.89
C ILE A 70 13.88 -36.00 4.60
N ILE A 71 13.85 -37.21 4.02
CA ILE A 71 13.16 -38.36 4.60
C ILE A 71 13.77 -38.76 5.95
N LYS A 72 15.11 -38.80 6.03
CA LYS A 72 15.82 -39.14 7.29
C LYS A 72 15.56 -38.11 8.40
N SER A 73 15.33 -36.84 8.05
CA SER A 73 15.01 -35.81 9.03
C SER A 73 13.64 -36.01 9.71
N ARG A 74 12.77 -36.85 9.15
CA ARG A 74 11.36 -37.06 9.58
C ARG A 74 10.58 -35.75 9.71
N ARG A 75 10.93 -34.74 8.93
CA ARG A 75 10.28 -33.42 8.91
C ARG A 75 9.66 -33.15 7.54
N HIS A 76 8.59 -32.36 7.53
CA HIS A 76 8.08 -31.77 6.29
C HIS A 76 8.80 -30.46 6.02
N LEU A 77 9.26 -30.29 4.79
CA LEU A 77 9.87 -29.06 4.33
C LEU A 77 8.80 -28.21 3.61
N VAL A 78 8.51 -27.03 4.14
CA VAL A 78 7.61 -26.07 3.51
C VAL A 78 8.43 -24.97 2.86
N ILE A 79 8.27 -24.81 1.55
CA ILE A 79 8.96 -23.81 0.73
C ILE A 79 7.94 -22.78 0.29
N MET A 80 8.09 -21.56 0.78
CA MET A 80 7.23 -20.45 0.40
C MET A 80 7.92 -19.61 -0.68
N ILE A 81 7.21 -19.37 -1.77
CA ILE A 81 7.65 -18.53 -2.90
C ILE A 81 6.63 -17.38 -3.00
N ASP A 82 7.09 -16.17 -2.81
CA ASP A 82 6.28 -14.95 -2.86
C ASP A 82 6.77 -14.03 -3.99
N ASP A 83 5.98 -13.00 -4.31
CA ASP A 83 6.29 -11.99 -5.33
C ASP A 83 6.54 -12.58 -6.76
N VAL A 84 5.87 -13.65 -7.09
CA VAL A 84 6.03 -14.34 -8.38
C VAL A 84 5.54 -13.48 -9.56
N ASP A 85 4.56 -12.64 -9.31
CA ASP A 85 3.97 -11.69 -10.23
C ASP A 85 4.91 -10.51 -10.60
N ARG A 86 6.00 -10.32 -9.83
CA ARG A 86 7.02 -9.29 -10.12
C ARG A 86 8.14 -9.76 -11.05
N LEU A 87 8.18 -11.05 -11.36
CA LEU A 87 9.15 -11.62 -12.28
C LEU A 87 8.80 -11.26 -13.72
N ASP A 88 9.83 -11.06 -14.55
CA ASP A 88 9.60 -10.98 -15.98
C ASP A 88 9.11 -12.31 -16.56
N LYS A 89 8.61 -12.29 -17.80
CA LYS A 89 7.99 -13.49 -18.42
C LYS A 89 8.96 -14.67 -18.56
N GLU A 90 10.24 -14.41 -18.79
CA GLU A 90 11.29 -15.41 -18.91
C GLU A 90 11.63 -16.00 -17.53
N GLU A 91 11.79 -15.15 -16.53
CA GLU A 91 12.07 -15.53 -15.14
C GLU A 91 10.91 -16.33 -14.54
N LEU A 92 9.70 -15.87 -14.76
CA LEU A 92 8.48 -16.53 -14.32
C LEU A 92 8.36 -17.94 -14.89
N HIS A 93 8.52 -18.07 -16.21
CA HIS A 93 8.47 -19.36 -16.88
C HIS A 93 9.58 -20.29 -16.37
N ALA A 94 10.80 -19.78 -16.20
CA ALA A 94 11.93 -20.52 -15.68
C ALA A 94 11.69 -21.00 -14.24
N MET A 95 11.14 -20.15 -13.38
CA MET A 95 10.82 -20.48 -12.00
C MET A 95 9.73 -21.58 -11.92
N LEU A 96 8.64 -21.42 -12.66
CA LEU A 96 7.58 -22.43 -12.69
C LEU A 96 8.04 -23.77 -13.25
N ARG A 97 8.90 -23.74 -14.28
CA ARG A 97 9.54 -24.94 -14.83
C ARG A 97 10.46 -25.61 -13.81
N LEU A 98 11.22 -24.81 -13.02
CA LEU A 98 12.05 -25.33 -11.95
C LEU A 98 11.22 -26.06 -10.90
N VAL A 99 10.14 -25.46 -10.43
CA VAL A 99 9.23 -26.08 -9.46
C VAL A 99 8.67 -27.39 -10.02
N ARG A 100 8.21 -27.39 -11.27
CA ARG A 100 7.59 -28.58 -11.89
C ARG A 100 8.58 -29.72 -12.13
N GLN A 101 9.78 -29.43 -12.63
CA GLN A 101 10.70 -30.47 -13.12
C GLN A 101 11.76 -30.90 -12.12
N VAL A 102 12.13 -30.01 -11.23
CA VAL A 102 13.31 -30.19 -10.40
C VAL A 102 12.96 -30.34 -8.92
N ALA A 103 11.87 -29.75 -8.50
CA ALA A 103 11.51 -29.64 -7.09
C ALA A 103 10.53 -30.72 -6.57
N ASP A 104 10.42 -31.84 -7.30
CA ASP A 104 9.61 -33.00 -6.87
C ASP A 104 10.37 -33.83 -5.83
N PHE A 105 10.23 -33.46 -4.55
CA PHE A 105 10.82 -34.15 -3.41
C PHE A 105 9.73 -34.69 -2.48
N GLU A 106 9.92 -35.90 -1.98
CA GLU A 106 9.07 -36.43 -0.90
C GLU A 106 9.17 -35.56 0.35
N ASN A 107 8.05 -35.41 1.06
CA ASN A 107 7.93 -34.54 2.24
C ASN A 107 8.21 -33.06 2.02
N CYS A 108 8.13 -32.55 0.77
CA CYS A 108 8.22 -31.15 0.45
C CYS A 108 6.88 -30.59 -0.01
N ILE A 109 6.51 -29.43 0.53
CA ILE A 109 5.32 -28.67 0.15
C ILE A 109 5.79 -27.32 -0.39
N TYR A 110 5.31 -26.93 -1.57
CA TYR A 110 5.55 -25.64 -2.16
C TYR A 110 4.29 -24.79 -2.03
N ILE A 111 4.40 -23.64 -1.38
CA ILE A 111 3.35 -22.62 -1.30
C ILE A 111 3.79 -21.47 -2.19
N ILE A 112 3.04 -21.21 -3.26
CA ILE A 112 3.35 -20.16 -4.22
C ILE A 112 2.26 -19.10 -4.12
N ALA A 113 2.62 -17.90 -3.66
CA ALA A 113 1.74 -16.75 -3.66
C ALA A 113 1.85 -16.04 -5.01
N MET A 114 0.72 -15.86 -5.71
CA MET A 114 0.71 -15.23 -7.03
C MET A 114 -0.65 -14.60 -7.33
N ASP A 115 -0.65 -13.57 -8.15
CA ASP A 115 -1.83 -13.14 -8.89
C ASP A 115 -1.97 -14.04 -10.12
N VAL A 116 -2.99 -14.92 -10.09
CA VAL A 116 -3.20 -15.92 -11.14
C VAL A 116 -3.46 -15.29 -12.51
N ASP A 117 -4.13 -14.15 -12.56
CA ASP A 117 -4.47 -13.49 -13.83
C ASP A 117 -3.25 -12.81 -14.44
N MET A 118 -2.44 -12.12 -13.62
CA MET A 118 -1.16 -11.55 -14.08
C MET A 118 -0.18 -12.63 -14.55
N VAL A 119 -0.02 -13.69 -13.75
CA VAL A 119 0.88 -14.81 -14.09
C VAL A 119 0.40 -15.53 -15.36
N SER A 120 -0.90 -15.78 -15.50
CA SER A 120 -1.47 -16.43 -16.71
C SER A 120 -1.22 -15.60 -17.97
N LYS A 121 -1.39 -14.27 -17.89
CA LYS A 121 -1.11 -13.35 -18.99
C LYS A 121 0.38 -13.36 -19.37
N SER A 122 1.27 -13.27 -18.39
CA SER A 122 2.72 -13.29 -18.60
C SER A 122 3.19 -14.59 -19.26
N ILE A 123 2.60 -15.75 -18.89
CA ILE A 123 2.90 -17.03 -19.50
C ILE A 123 2.37 -17.10 -20.94
N ALA A 124 1.16 -16.61 -21.21
CA ALA A 124 0.60 -16.55 -22.54
C ALA A 124 1.46 -15.70 -23.48
N ASP A 125 1.93 -14.54 -23.01
CA ASP A 125 2.83 -13.64 -23.74
C ASP A 125 4.19 -14.30 -24.02
N TYR A 126 4.73 -15.11 -23.09
CA TYR A 126 5.97 -15.87 -23.30
C TYR A 126 5.85 -16.87 -24.44
N HIS A 127 4.68 -17.50 -24.60
CA HIS A 127 4.41 -18.48 -25.66
C HIS A 127 3.95 -17.88 -26.99
N GLY A 128 4.13 -16.57 -27.22
CA GLY A 128 3.85 -15.93 -28.50
C GLY A 128 2.47 -15.25 -28.59
N GLY A 129 1.88 -14.87 -27.47
CA GLY A 129 0.63 -14.12 -27.44
C GLY A 129 -0.62 -14.99 -27.57
N GLY A 130 -0.60 -16.19 -27.00
CA GLY A 130 -1.76 -17.07 -26.87
C GLY A 130 -2.90 -16.47 -26.04
N LEU A 131 -4.05 -17.14 -26.05
CA LEU A 131 -5.19 -16.74 -25.20
C LEU A 131 -4.79 -16.86 -23.72
N HIS A 132 -5.26 -15.92 -22.89
CA HIS A 132 -5.08 -15.94 -21.42
C HIS A 132 -5.41 -17.32 -20.80
N GLN A 133 -6.37 -18.05 -21.37
CA GLN A 133 -6.72 -19.41 -20.95
C GLN A 133 -5.58 -20.43 -21.10
N ASP A 134 -4.64 -20.22 -22.02
CA ASP A 134 -3.54 -21.15 -22.22
C ASP A 134 -2.47 -20.99 -21.12
N GLY A 135 -2.27 -19.76 -20.63
CA GLY A 135 -1.46 -19.51 -19.44
C GLY A 135 -2.04 -20.17 -18.20
N ARG A 136 -3.36 -20.10 -18.02
CA ARG A 136 -4.07 -20.74 -16.91
C ARG A 136 -3.93 -22.28 -16.94
N LYS A 137 -4.14 -22.90 -18.10
CA LYS A 137 -3.90 -24.34 -18.29
C LYS A 137 -2.47 -24.76 -17.99
N PHE A 138 -1.49 -23.86 -18.17
CA PHE A 138 -0.10 -24.15 -17.82
C PHE A 138 0.09 -24.16 -16.29
N ILE A 139 -0.52 -23.20 -15.57
CA ILE A 139 -0.51 -23.14 -14.11
C ILE A 139 -1.18 -24.38 -13.51
N ASP A 140 -2.33 -24.80 -14.03
CA ASP A 140 -3.08 -25.97 -13.56
C ASP A 140 -2.28 -27.27 -13.64
N LYS A 141 -1.27 -27.35 -14.51
CA LYS A 141 -0.36 -28.51 -14.58
C LYS A 141 0.71 -28.52 -13.51
N ILE A 142 0.90 -27.41 -12.81
CA ILE A 142 1.95 -27.22 -11.80
C ILE A 142 1.34 -27.17 -10.40
N VAL A 143 0.26 -26.41 -10.25
CA VAL A 143 -0.43 -26.21 -8.98
C VAL A 143 -1.43 -27.37 -8.76
N GLN A 144 -1.15 -28.18 -7.75
CA GLN A 144 -2.01 -29.33 -7.41
C GLN A 144 -3.26 -28.92 -6.62
N VAL A 145 -3.12 -27.92 -5.74
CA VAL A 145 -4.20 -27.42 -4.89
C VAL A 145 -4.25 -25.90 -4.98
N PRO A 146 -5.15 -25.33 -5.79
CA PRO A 146 -5.37 -23.89 -5.82
C PRO A 146 -6.15 -23.44 -4.59
N ILE A 147 -5.66 -22.44 -3.88
CA ILE A 147 -6.32 -21.81 -2.74
C ILE A 147 -6.51 -20.33 -3.06
N THR A 148 -7.76 -19.91 -3.15
CA THR A 148 -8.10 -18.50 -3.31
C THR A 148 -8.25 -17.86 -1.94
N LEU A 149 -7.48 -16.78 -1.67
CA LEU A 149 -7.65 -16.01 -0.46
C LEU A 149 -8.98 -15.25 -0.53
N PRO A 150 -9.82 -15.32 0.52
CA PRO A 150 -11.07 -14.58 0.56
C PRO A 150 -10.78 -13.08 0.62
N GLN A 151 -11.63 -12.30 -0.06
CA GLN A 151 -11.59 -10.85 0.09
C GLN A 151 -12.06 -10.45 1.48
N VAL A 152 -11.46 -9.39 2.01
CA VAL A 152 -11.89 -8.82 3.30
C VAL A 152 -13.30 -8.25 3.13
N SER A 153 -14.22 -8.61 4.03
CA SER A 153 -15.57 -8.05 4.00
C SER A 153 -15.56 -6.54 4.30
N LEU A 154 -16.55 -5.81 3.78
CA LEU A 154 -16.65 -4.36 4.05
C LEU A 154 -16.71 -4.07 5.56
N SER A 155 -17.44 -4.89 6.33
CA SER A 155 -17.56 -4.74 7.78
C SER A 155 -16.24 -5.00 8.51
N ASP A 156 -15.45 -5.96 8.03
CA ASP A 156 -14.16 -6.26 8.65
C ASP A 156 -13.10 -5.23 8.23
N MET A 157 -13.21 -4.68 7.02
CA MET A 157 -12.37 -3.56 6.59
C MET A 157 -12.63 -2.31 7.45
N GLN A 158 -13.89 -1.97 7.73
CA GLN A 158 -14.23 -0.86 8.63
C GLN A 158 -13.63 -1.04 10.04
N LYS A 159 -13.77 -2.24 10.63
CA LYS A 159 -13.16 -2.56 11.93
C LYS A 159 -11.64 -2.44 11.89
N LEU A 160 -11.03 -2.91 10.80
CA LEU A 160 -9.58 -2.85 10.64
C LEU A 160 -9.09 -1.41 10.50
N ILE A 161 -9.76 -0.58 9.69
CA ILE A 161 -9.46 0.84 9.55
C ILE A 161 -9.54 1.54 10.92
N ARG A 162 -10.63 1.34 11.67
CA ARG A 162 -10.79 1.93 13.00
C ARG A 162 -9.66 1.52 13.94
N LYS A 163 -9.31 0.22 13.97
CA LYS A 163 -8.24 -0.30 14.80
C LYS A 163 -6.87 0.30 14.46
N GLU A 164 -6.54 0.33 13.18
CA GLU A 164 -5.25 0.88 12.71
C GLU A 164 -5.17 2.39 12.93
N LEU A 165 -6.28 3.13 12.71
CA LEU A 165 -6.37 4.56 13.01
C LEU A 165 -6.20 4.84 14.50
N SER A 166 -6.88 4.09 15.38
CA SER A 166 -6.71 4.22 16.84
C SER A 166 -5.24 4.04 17.25
N SER A 167 -4.56 3.05 16.66
CA SER A 167 -3.13 2.83 16.90
C SER A 167 -2.23 3.92 16.34
N THR A 168 -2.61 4.54 15.21
CA THR A 168 -1.80 5.57 14.52
C THR A 168 -1.97 6.94 15.16
N LEU A 169 -3.21 7.30 15.53
CA LEU A 169 -3.55 8.60 16.11
C LEU A 169 -3.27 8.67 17.61
N GLN A 170 -3.29 7.53 18.31
CA GLN A 170 -3.07 7.44 19.76
C GLN A 170 -3.87 8.50 20.55
N ASP A 171 -3.16 9.32 21.34
CA ASP A 171 -3.77 10.37 22.16
C ASP A 171 -4.16 11.65 21.37
N SER A 172 -3.92 11.67 20.05
CA SER A 172 -4.19 12.84 19.20
C SER A 172 -5.65 12.99 18.79
N ALA A 173 -6.46 11.95 18.95
CA ALA A 173 -7.89 11.96 18.65
C ALA A 173 -8.65 11.09 19.63
N ASN A 174 -9.86 11.55 20.00
CA ASN A 174 -10.76 10.78 20.83
C ASN A 174 -11.54 9.73 20.01
N GLU A 175 -12.29 8.84 20.67
CA GLU A 175 -13.07 7.76 20.03
C GLU A 175 -14.08 8.27 19.00
N GLU A 176 -14.73 9.40 19.24
CA GLU A 176 -15.71 10.00 18.34
C GLU A 176 -15.01 10.52 17.06
N GLN A 177 -13.88 11.18 17.22
CA GLN A 177 -13.05 11.65 16.10
C GLN A 177 -12.52 10.48 15.29
N ILE A 178 -12.04 9.41 15.92
CA ILE A 178 -11.58 8.18 15.23
C ILE A 178 -12.71 7.56 14.42
N GLU A 179 -13.92 7.52 14.97
CA GLU A 179 -15.09 7.01 14.25
C GLU A 179 -15.44 7.90 13.04
N GLY A 180 -15.42 9.24 13.20
CA GLY A 180 -15.63 10.20 12.12
C GLY A 180 -14.59 10.05 11.01
N ILE A 181 -13.31 10.03 11.37
CA ILE A 181 -12.20 9.82 10.44
C ILE A 181 -12.34 8.47 9.71
N SER A 182 -12.65 7.40 10.46
CA SER A 182 -12.84 6.07 9.88
C SER A 182 -13.91 6.05 8.79
N LYS A 183 -15.04 6.73 9.02
CA LYS A 183 -16.11 6.86 8.03
C LYS A 183 -15.69 7.67 6.81
N ALA A 184 -15.01 8.80 7.03
CA ALA A 184 -14.55 9.69 5.96
C ALA A 184 -13.52 9.01 5.04
N VAL A 185 -12.58 8.22 5.59
CA VAL A 185 -11.51 7.59 4.81
C VAL A 185 -11.89 6.22 4.23
N PHE A 186 -12.91 5.56 4.77
CA PHE A 186 -13.34 4.23 4.32
C PHE A 186 -13.58 4.12 2.81
N PRO A 187 -14.21 5.09 2.11
CA PRO A 187 -14.43 5.00 0.68
C PRO A 187 -13.14 4.97 -0.16
N PHE A 188 -12.02 5.45 0.39
CA PHE A 188 -10.71 5.53 -0.27
C PHE A 188 -9.83 4.30 -0.05
N ILE A 189 -10.19 3.43 0.92
CA ILE A 189 -9.37 2.30 1.34
C ILE A 189 -10.10 1.00 1.00
N THR A 190 -9.63 0.30 -0.02
CA THR A 190 -10.23 -0.94 -0.50
C THR A 190 -9.44 -2.19 -0.09
N THR A 191 -8.15 -2.03 0.23
CA THR A 191 -7.24 -3.14 0.56
C THR A 191 -6.47 -2.88 1.85
N CYS A 192 -6.06 -3.98 2.52
CA CYS A 192 -5.18 -3.88 3.70
C CYS A 192 -3.81 -3.24 3.37
N ARG A 193 -3.35 -3.35 2.12
CA ARG A 193 -2.10 -2.71 1.66
C ARG A 193 -2.27 -1.19 1.59
N GLU A 194 -3.39 -0.71 1.05
CA GLU A 194 -3.73 0.71 1.05
C GLU A 194 -3.87 1.26 2.45
N LEU A 195 -4.58 0.55 3.33
CA LEU A 195 -4.69 0.93 4.74
C LEU A 195 -3.32 1.12 5.40
N LYS A 196 -2.41 0.16 5.20
CA LYS A 196 -1.07 0.25 5.76
C LYS A 196 -0.26 1.41 5.18
N ARG A 197 -0.38 1.67 3.87
CA ARG A 197 0.25 2.84 3.24
C ARG A 197 -0.29 4.13 3.82
N TYR A 198 -1.61 4.23 3.98
CA TYR A 198 -2.28 5.37 4.56
C TYR A 198 -1.83 5.64 6.00
N CYS A 199 -1.83 4.65 6.88
CA CYS A 199 -1.36 4.78 8.25
C CYS A 199 0.13 5.18 8.33
N ASN A 200 0.97 4.63 7.45
CA ASN A 200 2.39 5.03 7.37
C ASN A 200 2.53 6.50 6.94
N GLN A 201 1.74 6.97 5.98
CA GLN A 201 1.71 8.37 5.54
C GLN A 201 1.26 9.29 6.67
N LEU A 202 0.19 8.94 7.37
CA LEU A 202 -0.27 9.68 8.55
C LEU A 202 0.79 9.74 9.64
N SER A 203 1.44 8.63 9.97
CA SER A 203 2.50 8.59 10.99
C SER A 203 3.67 9.52 10.66
N PHE A 204 3.90 9.83 9.39
CA PHE A 204 4.92 10.79 8.96
C PHE A 204 4.44 12.24 9.11
N VAL A 205 3.17 12.53 8.80
CA VAL A 205 2.64 13.90 8.77
C VAL A 205 2.19 14.38 10.16
N LEU A 206 1.55 13.50 10.94
CA LEU A 206 0.93 13.83 12.22
C LEU A 206 1.85 14.57 13.21
N PRO A 207 3.12 14.18 13.43
CA PRO A 207 3.98 14.85 14.41
C PRO A 207 4.18 16.35 14.15
N TYR A 208 4.01 16.77 12.90
CA TYR A 208 4.16 18.17 12.49
C TYR A 208 2.85 18.94 12.50
N MET A 209 1.73 18.24 12.39
CA MET A 209 0.42 18.86 12.16
C MET A 209 -0.54 18.80 13.36
N ILE A 210 -0.22 17.96 14.36
CA ILE A 210 -1.05 17.87 15.58
C ILE A 210 -1.05 19.23 16.28
N GLY A 211 -2.26 19.74 16.57
CA GLY A 211 -2.47 21.06 17.19
C GLY A 211 -2.36 22.25 16.24
N GLU A 212 -1.92 22.05 14.98
CA GLU A 212 -1.81 23.11 13.98
C GLU A 212 -3.04 23.18 13.05
N VAL A 213 -3.72 22.05 12.84
CA VAL A 213 -4.87 21.92 11.94
C VAL A 213 -5.92 20.96 12.54
N ASN A 214 -7.11 20.91 11.93
CA ASN A 214 -8.12 19.91 12.28
C ASN A 214 -7.66 18.51 11.83
N ILE A 215 -7.63 17.56 12.76
CA ILE A 215 -7.13 16.20 12.48
C ILE A 215 -8.04 15.44 11.52
N GLN A 216 -9.35 15.64 11.59
CA GLN A 216 -10.30 14.95 10.70
C GLN A 216 -10.12 15.41 9.26
N ASP A 217 -10.04 16.71 9.04
CA ASP A 217 -9.81 17.29 7.71
C ASP A 217 -8.45 16.86 7.16
N LEU A 218 -7.40 16.88 7.99
CA LEU A 218 -6.06 16.41 7.61
C LEU A 218 -6.08 14.95 7.17
N CYS A 219 -6.67 14.07 7.97
CA CYS A 219 -6.77 12.65 7.64
C CYS A 219 -7.54 12.42 6.34
N THR A 220 -8.62 13.16 6.13
CA THR A 220 -9.43 13.06 4.92
C THR A 220 -8.67 13.55 3.68
N LEU A 221 -7.96 14.67 3.80
CA LEU A 221 -7.13 15.22 2.72
C LEU A 221 -5.96 14.29 2.36
N GLU A 222 -5.31 13.68 3.36
CA GLU A 222 -4.24 12.70 3.15
C GLU A 222 -4.78 11.40 2.50
N ALA A 223 -6.05 11.04 2.70
CA ALA A 223 -6.66 9.93 1.98
C ALA A 223 -6.85 10.24 0.49
N ILE A 224 -7.29 11.45 0.14
CA ILE A 224 -7.33 11.91 -1.26
C ILE A 224 -5.93 11.86 -1.87
N LYS A 225 -4.92 12.41 -1.18
CA LYS A 225 -3.52 12.42 -1.63
C LYS A 225 -2.98 11.02 -1.90
N MET A 226 -3.34 10.03 -1.07
CA MET A 226 -2.91 8.65 -1.24
C MET A 226 -3.46 8.01 -2.51
N VAL A 227 -4.73 8.26 -2.84
CA VAL A 227 -5.39 7.65 -4.01
C VAL A 227 -5.13 8.44 -5.29
N ASN A 228 -5.03 9.77 -5.20
CA ASN A 228 -4.75 10.64 -6.34
C ASN A 228 -4.01 11.90 -5.91
N ALA A 229 -2.69 11.88 -6.08
CA ALA A 229 -1.83 13.02 -5.75
C ALA A 229 -2.10 14.26 -6.62
N GLU A 230 -2.62 14.06 -7.83
CA GLU A 230 -2.96 15.15 -8.74
C GLU A 230 -4.20 15.91 -8.25
N SER A 231 -5.26 15.20 -7.84
CA SER A 231 -6.42 15.82 -7.18
C SER A 231 -6.03 16.62 -5.94
N TYR A 232 -5.13 16.07 -5.11
CA TYR A 232 -4.62 16.79 -3.95
C TYR A 232 -3.93 18.11 -4.34
N SER A 233 -3.10 18.13 -5.38
CA SER A 233 -2.44 19.34 -5.86
C SER A 233 -3.45 20.34 -6.44
N ARG A 234 -4.43 19.86 -7.18
CA ARG A 234 -5.48 20.68 -7.77
C ARG A 234 -6.41 21.31 -6.72
N ILE A 235 -6.65 20.63 -5.58
CA ILE A 235 -7.35 21.24 -4.44
C ILE A 235 -6.63 22.51 -3.99
N TYR A 236 -5.30 22.44 -3.84
CA TYR A 236 -4.51 23.61 -3.45
C TYR A 236 -4.62 24.76 -4.48
N GLU A 237 -4.58 24.43 -5.76
CA GLU A 237 -4.68 25.42 -6.86
C GLU A 237 -6.05 26.10 -6.93
N GLN A 238 -7.10 25.46 -6.42
CA GLN A 238 -8.49 25.94 -6.46
C GLN A 238 -8.95 26.52 -5.11
N GLU A 239 -8.03 26.98 -4.27
CA GLU A 239 -8.30 27.56 -2.94
C GLU A 239 -9.48 28.54 -2.97
N ASP A 240 -9.43 29.55 -3.83
CA ASP A 240 -10.45 30.61 -3.89
C ASP A 240 -11.84 30.07 -4.26
N ALA A 241 -11.93 29.16 -5.22
CA ALA A 241 -13.18 28.60 -5.69
C ALA A 241 -13.81 27.63 -4.65
N LEU A 242 -13.00 26.93 -3.89
CA LEU A 242 -13.46 25.96 -2.87
C LEU A 242 -13.93 26.66 -1.59
N ARG A 243 -13.22 27.70 -1.15
CA ARG A 243 -13.47 28.34 0.15
C ARG A 243 -14.58 29.39 0.13
N HIS A 244 -14.93 29.93 -1.02
CA HIS A 244 -15.97 30.94 -1.15
C HIS A 244 -17.35 30.35 -1.46
N VAL A 245 -17.57 29.08 -1.13
CA VAL A 245 -18.87 28.44 -1.28
C VAL A 245 -19.86 29.01 -0.29
N VAL A 246 -20.88 29.58 -0.80
CA VAL A 246 -21.95 30.18 -0.03
C VAL A 246 -22.85 29.05 0.51
N GLY A 247 -23.02 28.98 1.81
CA GLY A 247 -23.80 27.91 2.47
C GLY A 247 -25.25 27.80 1.98
N PRO A 248 -25.95 26.68 2.29
CA PRO A 248 -27.27 26.31 1.75
C PRO A 248 -28.36 27.39 1.92
N LEU A 249 -28.25 28.27 2.91
CA LEU A 249 -29.19 29.38 3.13
C LEU A 249 -29.08 30.52 2.11
N SER A 250 -27.94 30.65 1.45
CA SER A 250 -27.73 31.70 0.46
C SER A 250 -28.27 31.32 -0.93
N ILE A 251 -28.45 30.03 -1.20
CA ILE A 251 -29.10 29.52 -2.45
C ILE A 251 -30.56 30.02 -2.53
N LEU A 252 -31.17 30.36 -1.40
CA LEU A 252 -32.52 30.93 -1.35
C LEU A 252 -32.57 32.46 -1.69
N SER A 253 -31.43 33.14 -1.70
CA SER A 253 -31.33 34.53 -2.15
C SER A 253 -30.99 34.52 -3.64
N LYS A 254 -31.79 35.23 -4.44
CA LYS A 254 -31.54 35.44 -5.90
C LYS A 254 -30.40 36.44 -6.16
N ASP A 255 -29.29 36.26 -5.44
CA ASP A 255 -28.12 37.11 -5.61
C ASP A 255 -27.19 36.52 -6.67
N LYS A 256 -26.88 37.31 -7.71
CA LYS A 256 -26.01 36.86 -8.82
C LYS A 256 -24.62 36.45 -8.38
N GLY A 257 -24.09 37.00 -7.29
CA GLY A 257 -22.78 36.64 -6.75
C GLY A 257 -22.75 35.22 -6.18
N ILE A 258 -23.89 34.75 -5.66
CA ILE A 258 -24.04 33.40 -5.10
C ILE A 258 -24.09 32.35 -6.23
N GLU A 259 -24.79 32.63 -7.31
CA GLU A 259 -24.89 31.75 -8.47
C GLU A 259 -23.50 31.60 -9.15
N GLU A 260 -22.74 32.70 -9.20
CA GLU A 260 -21.36 32.70 -9.72
C GLU A 260 -20.41 31.89 -8.83
N ALA A 261 -20.50 32.05 -7.51
CA ALA A 261 -19.69 31.27 -6.55
C ALA A 261 -20.01 29.76 -6.63
N ALA A 262 -21.29 29.38 -6.70
CA ALA A 262 -21.68 27.99 -6.86
C ALA A 262 -21.18 27.38 -8.19
N ASN A 263 -21.25 28.14 -9.29
CA ASN A 263 -20.71 27.71 -10.58
C ASN A 263 -19.18 27.55 -10.55
N ASN A 264 -18.47 28.45 -9.87
CA ASN A 264 -17.01 28.35 -9.69
C ASN A 264 -16.64 27.11 -8.89
N TYR A 265 -17.39 26.77 -7.84
CA TYR A 265 -17.19 25.57 -7.04
C TYR A 265 -17.38 24.29 -7.86
N GLU A 266 -18.48 24.17 -8.60
CA GLU A 266 -18.69 22.99 -9.46
C GLU A 266 -17.62 22.87 -10.55
N THR A 267 -17.18 23.99 -11.14
CA THR A 267 -16.08 24.01 -12.11
C THR A 267 -14.75 23.55 -11.45
N ALA A 268 -14.48 23.96 -10.21
CA ALA A 268 -13.31 23.52 -9.47
C ALA A 268 -13.37 22.02 -9.18
N LYS A 269 -14.53 21.47 -8.81
CA LYS A 269 -14.72 20.01 -8.61
C LYS A 269 -14.44 19.23 -9.90
N GLU A 270 -14.94 19.72 -11.05
CA GLU A 270 -14.67 19.09 -12.34
C GLU A 270 -13.17 19.10 -12.66
N TYR A 271 -12.47 20.20 -12.43
CA TYR A 271 -11.03 20.30 -12.62
C TYR A 271 -10.25 19.38 -11.67
N ILE A 272 -10.60 19.34 -10.37
CA ILE A 272 -9.95 18.48 -9.36
C ILE A 272 -10.09 17.00 -9.72
N THR A 273 -11.22 16.62 -10.32
CA THR A 273 -11.52 15.24 -10.68
C THR A 273 -11.30 14.92 -12.15
N GLU A 274 -10.68 15.82 -12.92
CA GLU A 274 -10.40 15.61 -14.34
C GLU A 274 -9.55 14.34 -14.55
N GLY A 275 -9.95 13.50 -15.50
CA GLY A 275 -9.30 12.22 -15.79
C GLY A 275 -9.70 11.08 -14.82
N ILE A 276 -10.47 11.36 -13.78
CA ILE A 276 -11.00 10.35 -12.86
C ILE A 276 -12.43 10.00 -13.26
N THR A 277 -12.78 8.73 -13.23
CA THR A 277 -14.09 8.22 -13.59
C THR A 277 -14.67 7.25 -12.55
N GLY A 278 -15.99 7.08 -12.57
CA GLY A 278 -16.69 6.13 -11.72
C GLY A 278 -16.66 6.50 -10.24
N ARG A 279 -16.75 5.48 -9.38
CA ARG A 279 -16.91 5.64 -7.94
C ARG A 279 -15.88 6.57 -7.28
N LEU A 280 -14.64 6.56 -7.74
CA LEU A 280 -13.61 7.41 -7.13
C LEU A 280 -13.89 8.89 -7.35
N LYS A 281 -14.39 9.26 -8.54
CA LYS A 281 -14.81 10.65 -8.84
C LYS A 281 -15.92 11.09 -7.89
N ASP A 282 -16.96 10.26 -7.76
CA ASP A 282 -18.09 10.55 -6.86
C ASP A 282 -17.61 10.68 -5.42
N THR A 283 -16.76 9.77 -4.96
CA THR A 283 -16.19 9.80 -3.60
C THR A 283 -15.39 11.08 -3.33
N ILE A 284 -14.55 11.53 -4.27
CA ILE A 284 -13.79 12.77 -4.10
C ILE A 284 -14.74 13.96 -4.07
N ASN A 285 -15.74 14.04 -4.95
CA ASN A 285 -16.72 15.12 -4.97
C ASN A 285 -17.53 15.20 -3.66
N ASP A 286 -18.05 14.08 -3.17
CA ASP A 286 -18.78 14.02 -1.89
C ASP A 286 -17.88 14.46 -0.71
N THR A 287 -16.60 14.11 -0.78
CA THR A 287 -15.61 14.50 0.23
C THR A 287 -15.31 15.99 0.18
N LEU A 288 -15.18 16.59 -1.01
CA LEU A 288 -15.03 18.02 -1.16
C LEU A 288 -16.25 18.76 -0.61
N ASP A 289 -17.46 18.27 -0.88
CA ASP A 289 -18.68 18.85 -0.31
C ASP A 289 -18.67 18.79 1.21
N THR A 290 -18.17 17.72 1.81
CA THR A 290 -18.04 17.61 3.27
C THR A 290 -16.97 18.55 3.85
N LEU A 291 -15.84 18.73 3.14
CA LEU A 291 -14.73 19.57 3.60
C LEU A 291 -15.00 21.08 3.46
N PHE A 292 -15.81 21.49 2.47
CA PHE A 292 -15.98 22.90 2.10
C PHE A 292 -17.42 23.42 2.12
N ASN A 293 -18.45 22.56 2.17
CA ASN A 293 -19.86 22.96 2.15
C ASN A 293 -20.59 22.79 3.48
N ASP A 294 -19.95 22.20 4.50
CA ASP A 294 -20.59 21.95 5.81
C ASP A 294 -20.62 23.20 6.70
N SER A 295 -20.77 24.37 6.09
CA SER A 295 -20.82 25.67 6.77
C SER A 295 -22.19 25.94 7.43
N SER A 296 -22.72 24.95 8.19
CA SER A 296 -23.85 25.16 9.11
C SER A 296 -23.40 25.85 10.41
N VAL A 297 -22.09 26.05 10.59
CA VAL A 297 -21.46 26.59 11.80
C VAL A 297 -20.95 28.00 11.52
N LEU A 298 -20.95 28.86 12.51
CA LEU A 298 -20.45 30.24 12.42
C LEU A 298 -18.94 30.19 12.08
N ALA A 299 -18.51 31.05 11.17
CA ALA A 299 -17.10 31.12 10.71
C ALA A 299 -16.05 31.16 11.83
N GLN A 300 -16.41 31.64 13.05
CA GLN A 300 -15.54 31.66 14.21
C GLN A 300 -15.29 30.24 14.77
N ASP A 301 -16.29 29.36 14.76
CA ASP A 301 -16.14 27.99 15.26
C ASP A 301 -15.22 27.17 14.32
N ASP A 302 -15.24 27.45 13.01
CA ASP A 302 -14.36 26.81 12.04
C ASP A 302 -12.89 27.26 12.23
N ILE A 303 -12.67 28.55 12.55
CA ILE A 303 -11.35 29.06 12.91
C ILE A 303 -10.86 28.43 14.23
N ASP A 304 -11.72 28.37 15.25
CA ASP A 304 -11.38 27.79 16.55
C ASP A 304 -11.08 26.29 16.44
N ASN A 305 -11.74 25.59 15.50
CA ASN A 305 -11.50 24.19 15.17
C ASN A 305 -10.41 23.97 14.13
N LYS A 306 -9.75 25.03 13.62
CA LYS A 306 -8.64 24.97 12.66
C LYS A 306 -9.00 24.24 11.37
N LYS A 307 -10.21 24.43 10.88
CA LYS A 307 -10.78 23.77 9.71
C LYS A 307 -10.08 24.15 8.40
N LEU A 308 -10.13 23.21 7.43
CA LEU A 308 -9.53 23.37 6.11
C LEU A 308 -10.13 24.52 5.28
N ASP A 309 -11.41 24.79 5.41
CA ASP A 309 -12.17 25.80 4.66
C ASP A 309 -11.92 27.25 5.13
N THR A 310 -10.99 27.48 6.06
CA THR A 310 -10.69 28.80 6.61
C THR A 310 -9.47 29.46 5.96
N ASP A 311 -9.50 30.80 5.82
CA ASP A 311 -8.38 31.60 5.28
C ASP A 311 -7.07 31.40 6.02
N VAL A 312 -7.17 31.18 7.33
CA VAL A 312 -6.01 31.09 8.22
C VAL A 312 -5.30 29.75 8.11
N TYR A 313 -6.06 28.68 7.90
CA TYR A 313 -5.53 27.31 8.02
C TYR A 313 -5.35 26.60 6.70
N PHE A 314 -6.06 26.94 5.64
CA PHE A 314 -5.99 26.23 4.36
C PHE A 314 -4.56 25.93 3.89
N GLN A 315 -3.72 26.93 3.81
CA GLN A 315 -2.34 26.78 3.32
C GLN A 315 -1.48 25.90 4.25
N LYS A 316 -1.77 25.86 5.57
CA LYS A 316 -1.04 25.01 6.52
C LYS A 316 -1.18 23.52 6.18
N TYR A 317 -2.34 23.07 5.72
CA TYR A 317 -2.58 21.68 5.34
C TYR A 317 -1.66 21.20 4.21
N PHE A 318 -1.32 22.07 3.28
CA PHE A 318 -0.55 21.74 2.08
C PHE A 318 0.95 21.93 2.29
N THR A 319 1.36 22.91 3.08
CA THR A 319 2.79 23.16 3.37
C THR A 319 3.38 22.11 4.29
N GLN A 320 2.56 21.48 5.15
CA GLN A 320 2.93 20.43 6.11
C GLN A 320 4.14 20.78 6.99
N LEU A 321 4.50 22.05 7.07
CA LEU A 321 5.59 22.60 7.86
C LEU A 321 5.14 23.92 8.46
N VAL A 322 5.37 24.10 9.74
CA VAL A 322 5.28 25.42 10.35
C VAL A 322 6.56 26.17 9.96
N PRO A 323 6.47 27.31 9.23
CA PRO A 323 7.65 28.09 8.89
C PRO A 323 8.46 28.42 10.16
N GLY A 324 9.77 28.23 10.12
CA GLY A 324 10.64 28.35 11.30
C GLY A 324 10.69 29.75 11.94
N ASN A 325 10.03 30.74 11.33
CA ASN A 325 9.86 32.09 11.83
C ASN A 325 8.49 32.35 12.48
N LEU A 326 7.59 31.34 12.52
CA LEU A 326 6.30 31.42 13.19
C LEU A 326 6.31 30.54 14.43
N ILE A 327 5.62 31.02 15.48
CA ILE A 327 5.38 30.22 16.69
C ILE A 327 4.29 29.21 16.35
N PRO A 328 4.51 27.91 16.56
CA PRO A 328 3.48 26.90 16.35
C PRO A 328 2.22 27.18 17.17
N ASP A 329 1.03 26.95 16.61
CA ASP A 329 -0.23 27.17 17.33
C ASP A 329 -0.30 26.34 18.63
N ARG A 330 0.27 25.15 18.64
CA ARG A 330 0.38 24.30 19.84
C ARG A 330 1.13 24.98 20.99
N GLU A 331 2.16 25.77 20.69
CA GLU A 331 2.91 26.54 21.70
C GLU A 331 2.11 27.74 22.18
N LEU A 332 1.39 28.42 21.28
CA LEU A 332 0.46 29.49 21.62
C LEU A 332 -0.70 29.02 22.49
N ASP A 333 -1.27 27.86 22.18
CA ASP A 333 -2.38 27.26 22.93
C ASP A 333 -1.90 26.81 24.32
N ALA A 334 -0.71 26.23 24.43
CA ALA A 334 -0.11 25.89 25.72
C ALA A 334 0.12 27.16 26.57
N PHE A 335 0.60 28.24 25.96
CA PHE A 335 0.81 29.51 26.63
C PHE A 335 -0.52 30.14 27.12
N LYS A 336 -1.56 30.13 26.27
CA LYS A 336 -2.92 30.60 26.63
C LYS A 336 -3.51 29.81 27.81
N ALA A 337 -3.31 28.48 27.84
CA ALA A 337 -3.75 27.63 28.93
C ALA A 337 -3.12 28.06 30.28
N VAL A 338 -1.83 28.23 30.31
CA VAL A 338 -1.08 28.71 31.52
C VAL A 338 -1.57 30.10 31.97
N PHE A 339 -1.82 31.02 31.02
CA PHE A 339 -2.34 32.37 31.36
C PHE A 339 -3.75 32.29 31.94
N LYS A 340 -4.60 31.38 31.47
CA LYS A 340 -5.96 31.20 31.97
C LYS A 340 -5.95 30.65 33.40
N GLU A 341 -5.08 29.69 33.71
CA GLU A 341 -4.88 29.19 35.07
C GLU A 341 -4.40 30.28 36.04
N LEU A 342 -3.42 31.07 35.64
CA LEU A 342 -2.88 32.19 36.46
C LEU A 342 -3.90 33.31 36.68
N SER A 343 -4.87 33.48 35.78
CA SER A 343 -5.95 34.47 35.93
C SER A 343 -7.05 34.00 36.87
N VAL A 344 -7.27 32.69 36.99
CA VAL A 344 -8.28 32.10 37.90
C VAL A 344 -7.78 32.05 39.33
N GLU A 345 -6.46 31.88 39.57
CA GLU A 345 -5.90 31.91 40.94
C GLU A 345 -5.85 33.33 41.59
N LYS A 346 -6.17 34.38 40.83
CA LYS A 346 -6.17 35.77 41.30
C LYS A 346 -7.56 36.36 41.57
N MET A 347 -8.62 35.58 41.42
CA MET A 347 -10.00 35.89 41.80
C MET A 347 -10.41 35.11 43.06
#